data_d3892f60a5c6c4288a314f2a58f89f58
#
_entry.id   d3892f60a5c6c4288a314f2a58f89f58
#
_cell.length_a   1.000
_cell.length_b   1.000
_cell.length_c   1.000
_cell.angle_alpha   90.00
_cell.angle_beta   90.00
_cell.angle_gamma   90.00
#
_symmetry.space_group_name_H-M   'P 1'
#
loop_
_entity.id
_entity.type
_entity.pdbx_description
1 polymer ?
#
loop_
_entity_poly.entity_id
_entity_poly.type
_entity_poly.pdbx_seq_one_letter_code
_entity_poly.pdbx_strand_id
1 'polypeptide(L)'
;MSEKSFVYLGNPNLKKVNVPVEFTQEQIQEFDLCSKDPLYFIQNYVKIVSLDDGLIPFKMYGFQKEIVGTIHNNRFTICKLPRQSGKSTTIVSYLLHYALFNPNCNIAILANKSSTARDILGRLQLAYENIPKFLQQGVLNWNKGNIELENGSKIVAAATSSSAIRGGSYN
;
A
#
# COMPACT_ATOMS: atom_id res chain seq x y z
N MET A 1 -14.37 26.82 -0.21
CA MET A 1 -14.48 25.59 -1.03
C MET A 1 -14.89 24.45 -0.11
N SER A 2 -15.93 23.66 -0.44
CA SER A 2 -16.38 22.59 0.46
C SER A 2 -15.37 21.44 0.47
N GLU A 3 -15.13 20.82 1.62
CA GLU A 3 -14.22 19.67 1.80
C GLU A 3 -14.49 18.50 0.80
N LYS A 4 -15.72 18.42 0.28
CA LYS A 4 -16.13 17.43 -0.74
C LYS A 4 -15.37 17.54 -2.06
N SER A 5 -14.68 18.65 -2.35
CA SER A 5 -13.94 18.85 -3.61
C SER A 5 -12.56 18.15 -3.63
N PHE A 6 -12.02 17.76 -2.48
CA PHE A 6 -10.66 17.22 -2.34
C PHE A 6 -10.58 15.70 -2.16
N VAL A 7 -11.73 15.03 -2.09
CA VAL A 7 -11.83 13.60 -1.78
C VAL A 7 -12.39 12.79 -2.95
N TYR A 8 -11.93 11.55 -3.09
CA TYR A 8 -12.37 10.64 -4.14
C TYR A 8 -13.78 10.10 -3.83
N LEU A 9 -14.74 10.34 -4.74
CA LEU A 9 -16.14 9.90 -4.64
C LEU A 9 -16.80 10.16 -3.28
N GLY A 10 -16.39 11.23 -2.58
CA GLY A 10 -16.95 11.59 -1.27
C GLY A 10 -16.37 10.80 -0.09
N ASN A 11 -15.39 9.92 -0.28
CA ASN A 11 -14.70 9.23 0.80
C ASN A 11 -13.63 10.16 1.42
N PRO A 12 -13.78 10.59 2.70
CA PRO A 12 -12.86 11.51 3.33
C PRO A 12 -11.44 10.93 3.52
N ASN A 13 -11.30 9.61 3.45
CA ASN A 13 -10.02 8.93 3.64
C ASN A 13 -9.20 8.79 2.34
N LEU A 14 -9.79 9.13 1.19
CA LEU A 14 -9.15 9.01 -0.12
C LEU A 14 -8.93 10.39 -0.75
N LYS A 15 -7.67 10.68 -1.13
CA LYS A 15 -7.33 11.89 -1.86
C LYS A 15 -7.80 11.77 -3.31
N LYS A 16 -8.44 12.82 -3.83
CA LYS A 16 -8.80 12.93 -5.25
C LYS A 16 -7.57 13.29 -6.09
N VAL A 17 -7.57 12.92 -7.36
CA VAL A 17 -6.55 13.34 -8.33
C VAL A 17 -6.55 14.85 -8.58
N ASN A 18 -5.40 15.36 -8.99
CA ASN A 18 -5.20 16.77 -9.34
C ASN A 18 -5.56 17.75 -8.20
N VAL A 19 -5.47 17.31 -6.97
CA VAL A 19 -5.62 18.17 -5.80
C VAL A 19 -4.24 18.69 -5.40
N PRO A 20 -3.98 20.01 -5.51
CA PRO A 20 -2.74 20.60 -5.04
C PRO A 20 -2.63 20.40 -3.51
N VAL A 21 -1.47 19.98 -3.06
CA VAL A 21 -1.14 19.86 -1.64
C VAL A 21 -0.06 20.87 -1.33
N GLU A 22 -0.37 21.80 -0.44
CA GLU A 22 0.64 22.68 0.14
C GLU A 22 1.37 21.94 1.25
N PHE A 23 2.66 21.71 1.05
CA PHE A 23 3.50 21.02 2.04
C PHE A 23 4.13 22.03 2.98
N THR A 24 4.13 21.74 4.28
CA THR A 24 5.02 22.42 5.21
C THR A 24 6.45 21.93 5.04
N GLN A 25 7.44 22.67 5.57
CA GLN A 25 8.85 22.25 5.53
C GLN A 25 9.06 20.89 6.21
N GLU A 26 8.38 20.65 7.33
CA GLU A 26 8.42 19.38 8.03
C GLU A 26 7.84 18.25 7.18
N GLN A 27 6.71 18.48 6.49
CA GLN A 27 6.10 17.47 5.61
C GLN A 27 6.98 17.14 4.40
N ILE A 28 7.74 18.11 3.89
CA ILE A 28 8.71 17.85 2.81
C ILE A 28 9.84 16.91 3.30
N GLN A 29 10.37 17.17 4.50
CA GLN A 29 11.39 16.33 5.11
C GLN A 29 10.85 14.92 5.40
N GLU A 30 9.66 14.83 5.99
CA GLU A 30 9.00 13.54 6.25
C GLU A 30 8.69 12.75 4.97
N PHE A 31 8.25 13.42 3.91
CA PHE A 31 8.03 12.80 2.61
C PHE A 31 9.33 12.23 2.02
N ASP A 32 10.43 13.00 2.12
CA ASP A 32 11.75 12.56 1.66
C ASP A 32 12.25 11.32 2.45
N LEU A 33 12.14 11.34 3.78
CA LEU A 33 12.48 10.20 4.63
C LEU A 33 11.64 8.97 4.29
N CYS A 34 10.32 9.14 4.19
CA CYS A 34 9.40 8.06 3.85
C CYS A 34 9.70 7.47 2.46
N SER A 35 10.05 8.30 1.48
CA SER A 35 10.33 7.84 0.11
C SER A 35 11.58 6.98 0.01
N LYS A 36 12.58 7.24 0.84
CA LYS A 36 13.90 6.56 0.85
C LYS A 36 13.94 5.32 1.72
N ASP A 37 13.15 5.27 2.78
CA ASP A 37 13.18 4.19 3.76
C ASP A 37 11.79 3.58 3.99
N PRO A 38 11.52 2.39 3.41
CA PRO A 38 10.26 1.68 3.61
C PRO A 38 10.03 1.29 5.08
N LEU A 39 11.08 1.02 5.86
CA LEU A 39 10.94 0.70 7.27
C LEU A 39 10.51 1.91 8.07
N TYR A 40 11.09 3.07 7.78
CA TYR A 40 10.68 4.34 8.39
C TYR A 40 9.21 4.63 8.12
N PHE A 41 8.79 4.56 6.84
CA PHE A 41 7.39 4.76 6.46
C PHE A 41 6.44 3.82 7.18
N ILE A 42 6.74 2.51 7.17
CA ILE A 42 5.86 1.50 7.77
C ILE A 42 5.71 1.72 9.27
N GLN A 43 6.80 1.96 9.99
CA GLN A 43 6.78 2.10 11.45
C GLN A 43 6.08 3.37 11.94
N ASN A 44 6.15 4.46 11.17
CA ASN A 44 5.60 5.75 11.57
C ASN A 44 4.18 5.99 11.07
N TYR A 45 3.80 5.43 9.90
CA TYR A 45 2.55 5.83 9.24
C TYR A 45 1.58 4.69 8.99
N VAL A 46 2.03 3.43 8.91
CA VAL A 46 1.13 2.32 8.64
C VAL A 46 0.40 1.88 9.90
N LYS A 47 -0.92 1.73 9.79
CA LYS A 47 -1.78 1.15 10.82
C LYS A 47 -2.33 -0.19 10.35
N ILE A 48 -2.54 -1.09 11.29
CA ILE A 48 -3.08 -2.44 11.07
C ILE A 48 -4.22 -2.71 12.03
N VAL A 49 -5.06 -3.68 11.69
CA VAL A 49 -6.12 -4.15 12.61
C VAL A 49 -5.56 -5.24 13.52
N SER A 50 -5.60 -4.99 14.82
CA SER A 50 -5.47 -6.00 15.88
C SER A 50 -6.84 -6.56 16.20
N LEU A 51 -6.91 -7.83 16.59
CA LEU A 51 -8.17 -8.45 17.04
C LEU A 51 -8.63 -7.90 18.39
N ASP A 52 -7.68 -7.52 19.23
CA ASP A 52 -7.95 -7.09 20.61
C ASP A 52 -8.11 -5.55 20.71
N ASP A 53 -7.26 -4.80 19.96
CA ASP A 53 -7.11 -3.36 20.13
C ASP A 53 -7.67 -2.52 18.96
N GLY A 54 -8.24 -3.17 17.93
CA GLY A 54 -8.74 -2.49 16.74
C GLY A 54 -7.63 -1.94 15.86
N LEU A 55 -7.70 -0.67 15.46
CA LEU A 55 -6.73 -0.04 14.56
C LEU A 55 -5.54 0.50 15.35
N ILE A 56 -4.37 -0.11 15.17
CA ILE A 56 -3.13 0.24 15.89
C ILE A 56 -1.96 0.53 14.93
N PRO A 57 -0.93 1.29 15.35
CA PRO A 57 0.31 1.42 14.61
C PRO A 57 1.00 0.07 14.39
N PHE A 58 1.57 -0.14 13.21
CA PHE A 58 2.26 -1.39 12.88
C PHE A 58 3.67 -1.44 13.50
N LYS A 59 3.77 -2.00 14.69
CA LYS A 59 5.05 -2.28 15.35
C LYS A 59 5.60 -3.61 14.85
N MET A 60 6.53 -3.55 13.88
CA MET A 60 7.12 -4.74 13.27
C MET A 60 8.08 -5.47 14.20
N TYR A 61 8.00 -6.81 14.22
CA TYR A 61 9.01 -7.69 14.80
C TYR A 61 10.31 -7.66 13.97
N GLY A 62 11.42 -8.11 14.57
CA GLY A 62 12.72 -8.14 13.90
C GLY A 62 12.70 -8.87 12.56
N PHE A 63 12.13 -10.08 12.51
CA PHE A 63 12.01 -10.86 11.27
C PHE A 63 11.14 -10.19 10.19
N GLN A 64 10.14 -9.38 10.57
CA GLN A 64 9.33 -8.63 9.62
C GLN A 64 10.11 -7.47 8.99
N LYS A 65 10.97 -6.81 9.77
CA LYS A 65 11.91 -5.81 9.23
C LYS A 65 12.92 -6.44 8.26
N GLU A 66 13.40 -7.62 8.57
CA GLU A 66 14.29 -8.40 7.69
C GLU A 66 13.59 -8.77 6.38
N ILE A 67 12.30 -9.16 6.39
CA ILE A 67 11.51 -9.40 5.19
C ILE A 67 11.45 -8.15 4.31
N VAL A 68 11.12 -6.99 4.89
CA VAL A 68 11.04 -5.72 4.16
C VAL A 68 12.40 -5.38 3.53
N GLY A 69 13.48 -5.45 4.29
CA GLY A 69 14.83 -5.21 3.79
C GLY A 69 15.23 -6.19 2.69
N THR A 70 14.87 -7.47 2.84
CA THR A 70 15.17 -8.50 1.83
C THR A 70 14.42 -8.24 0.52
N ILE A 71 13.13 -7.93 0.57
CA ILE A 71 12.33 -7.62 -0.63
C ILE A 71 12.85 -6.34 -1.29
N HIS A 72 13.19 -5.34 -0.50
CA HIS A 72 13.67 -4.04 -1.02
C HIS A 72 14.99 -4.16 -1.79
N ASN A 73 15.89 -5.02 -1.33
CA ASN A 73 17.24 -5.15 -1.88
C ASN A 73 17.38 -6.29 -2.91
N ASN A 74 16.35 -7.12 -3.13
CA ASN A 74 16.45 -8.27 -4.02
C ASN A 74 15.26 -8.33 -4.97
N ARG A 75 15.56 -8.57 -6.25
CA ARG A 75 14.53 -8.71 -7.30
C ARG A 75 13.61 -9.92 -7.07
N PHE A 76 14.15 -11.02 -6.55
CA PHE A 76 13.40 -12.24 -6.26
C PHE A 76 13.58 -12.64 -4.80
N THR A 77 12.48 -12.85 -4.11
CA THR A 77 12.47 -13.23 -2.70
C THR A 77 11.48 -14.35 -2.44
N ILE A 78 11.91 -15.38 -1.71
CA ILE A 78 11.05 -16.46 -1.22
C ILE A 78 11.02 -16.40 0.30
N CYS A 79 9.81 -16.16 0.88
CA CYS A 79 9.61 -16.11 2.31
C CYS A 79 8.95 -17.41 2.80
N LYS A 80 9.69 -18.26 3.51
CA LYS A 80 9.15 -19.46 4.17
C LYS A 80 8.89 -19.16 5.66
N LEU A 81 7.63 -18.96 6.02
CA LEU A 81 7.20 -18.53 7.34
C LEU A 81 5.97 -19.32 7.81
N PRO A 82 5.78 -19.52 9.11
CA PRO A 82 4.59 -20.17 9.64
C PRO A 82 3.33 -19.36 9.33
N ARG A 83 2.17 -20.02 9.49
CA ARG A 83 0.88 -19.32 9.43
C ARG A 83 0.77 -18.34 10.60
N GLN A 84 -0.02 -17.26 10.40
CA GLN A 84 -0.29 -16.22 11.40
C GLN A 84 0.93 -15.42 11.88
N SER A 85 2.06 -15.47 11.16
CA SER A 85 3.27 -14.67 11.45
C SER A 85 3.18 -13.20 10.99
N GLY A 86 2.04 -12.75 10.48
CA GLY A 86 1.87 -11.39 9.96
C GLY A 86 2.53 -11.13 8.59
N LYS A 87 3.05 -12.16 7.90
CA LYS A 87 3.75 -12.00 6.61
C LYS A 87 2.97 -11.22 5.56
N SER A 88 1.67 -11.52 5.39
CA SER A 88 0.84 -10.81 4.41
C SER A 88 0.71 -9.32 4.73
N THR A 89 0.55 -8.98 6.00
CA THR A 89 0.49 -7.59 6.48
C THR A 89 1.81 -6.87 6.22
N THR A 90 2.94 -7.52 6.51
CA THR A 90 4.29 -6.97 6.26
C THR A 90 4.52 -6.70 4.76
N ILE A 91 4.21 -7.69 3.91
CA ILE A 91 4.37 -7.55 2.44
C ILE A 91 3.47 -6.45 1.90
N VAL A 92 2.20 -6.42 2.32
CA VAL A 92 1.24 -5.39 1.91
C VAL A 92 1.70 -3.98 2.30
N SER A 93 2.25 -3.80 3.49
CA SER A 93 2.79 -2.51 3.94
C SER A 93 3.97 -2.05 3.08
N TYR A 94 4.84 -2.99 2.68
CA TYR A 94 5.90 -2.71 1.72
C TYR A 94 5.37 -2.38 0.33
N LEU A 95 4.39 -3.13 -0.19
CA LEU A 95 3.77 -2.85 -1.49
C LEU A 95 3.07 -1.49 -1.52
N LEU A 96 2.47 -1.07 -0.40
CA LEU A 96 1.91 0.27 -0.27
C LEU A 96 3.00 1.34 -0.43
N HIS A 97 4.11 1.21 0.31
CA HIS A 97 5.27 2.09 0.16
C HIS A 97 5.73 2.13 -1.30
N TYR A 98 5.92 0.97 -1.92
CA TYR A 98 6.40 0.85 -3.29
C TYR A 98 5.49 1.58 -4.29
N ALA A 99 4.17 1.38 -4.17
CA ALA A 99 3.19 2.04 -5.04
C ALA A 99 3.10 3.56 -4.85
N LEU A 100 3.32 4.05 -3.63
CA LEU A 100 3.24 5.49 -3.32
C LEU A 100 4.46 6.27 -3.84
N PHE A 101 5.65 5.69 -3.71
CA PHE A 101 6.90 6.42 -3.93
C PHE A 101 7.63 6.04 -5.24
N ASN A 102 7.17 4.99 -5.95
CA ASN A 102 7.70 4.64 -7.27
C ASN A 102 6.62 4.87 -8.33
N PRO A 103 6.80 5.82 -9.24
CA PRO A 103 5.80 6.10 -10.27
C PRO A 103 5.73 4.97 -11.32
N ASN A 104 4.55 4.82 -11.93
CA ASN A 104 4.29 3.88 -13.03
C ASN A 104 4.57 2.41 -12.71
N CYS A 105 4.50 2.01 -11.44
CA CYS A 105 4.68 0.61 -11.08
C CYS A 105 3.37 -0.20 -11.25
N ASN A 106 3.51 -1.43 -11.72
CA ASN A 106 2.42 -2.40 -11.85
C ASN A 106 2.63 -3.55 -10.87
N ILE A 107 1.72 -3.70 -9.91
CA ILE A 107 1.79 -4.71 -8.86
C ILE A 107 0.66 -5.72 -9.05
N ALA A 108 0.97 -7.01 -9.09
CA ALA A 108 -0.02 -8.08 -9.08
C ALA A 108 0.01 -8.86 -7.76
N ILE A 109 -1.10 -8.88 -7.05
CA ILE A 109 -1.31 -9.72 -5.85
C ILE A 109 -2.04 -10.99 -6.30
N LEU A 110 -1.35 -12.12 -6.22
CA LEU A 110 -1.87 -13.40 -6.66
C LEU A 110 -2.09 -14.35 -5.49
N ALA A 111 -3.21 -15.03 -5.50
CA ALA A 111 -3.53 -16.10 -4.56
C ALA A 111 -4.25 -17.26 -5.27
N ASN A 112 -4.34 -18.41 -4.61
CA ASN A 112 -5.06 -19.56 -5.14
C ASN A 112 -6.57 -19.29 -5.36
N LYS A 113 -7.15 -18.36 -4.59
CA LYS A 113 -8.56 -17.93 -4.70
C LYS A 113 -8.63 -16.40 -4.84
N SER A 114 -9.54 -15.92 -5.71
CA SER A 114 -9.78 -14.48 -5.88
C SER A 114 -10.20 -13.78 -4.58
N SER A 115 -10.97 -14.46 -3.71
CA SER A 115 -11.34 -13.92 -2.40
C SER A 115 -10.11 -13.61 -1.55
N THR A 116 -9.16 -14.55 -1.49
CA THR A 116 -7.91 -14.36 -0.73
C THR A 116 -7.07 -13.21 -1.28
N ALA A 117 -6.97 -13.08 -2.62
CA ALA A 117 -6.26 -11.95 -3.23
C ALA A 117 -6.92 -10.60 -2.88
N ARG A 118 -8.26 -10.55 -2.92
CA ARG A 118 -9.03 -9.36 -2.53
C ARG A 118 -8.89 -9.01 -1.05
N ASP A 119 -8.85 -10.01 -0.18
CA ASP A 119 -8.63 -9.81 1.26
C ASP A 119 -7.24 -9.19 1.53
N ILE A 120 -6.23 -9.61 0.77
CA ILE A 120 -4.89 -9.03 0.85
C ILE A 120 -4.91 -7.58 0.33
N LEU A 121 -5.57 -7.30 -0.80
CA LEU A 121 -5.74 -5.94 -1.32
C LEU A 121 -6.52 -5.06 -0.33
N GLY A 122 -7.56 -5.59 0.33
CA GLY A 122 -8.33 -4.87 1.34
C GLY A 122 -7.48 -4.39 2.52
N ARG A 123 -6.46 -5.15 2.92
CA ARG A 123 -5.50 -4.71 3.95
C ARG A 123 -4.65 -3.54 3.47
N LEU A 124 -4.24 -3.53 2.18
CA LEU A 124 -3.53 -2.41 1.58
C LEU A 124 -4.41 -1.17 1.52
N GLN A 125 -5.68 -1.34 1.14
CA GLN A 125 -6.67 -0.27 1.12
C GLN A 125 -6.84 0.36 2.51
N LEU A 126 -7.00 -0.47 3.54
CA LEU A 126 -7.10 0.01 4.91
C LEU A 126 -5.86 0.79 5.34
N ALA A 127 -4.67 0.28 5.05
CA ALA A 127 -3.42 0.97 5.36
C ALA A 127 -3.34 2.33 4.65
N TYR A 128 -3.68 2.38 3.35
CA TYR A 128 -3.72 3.60 2.55
C TYR A 128 -4.70 4.64 3.12
N GLU A 129 -5.91 4.24 3.50
CA GLU A 129 -6.94 5.12 4.06
C GLU A 129 -6.53 5.77 5.38
N ASN A 130 -5.56 5.19 6.07
CA ASN A 130 -5.11 5.63 7.38
C ASN A 130 -3.76 6.39 7.40
N ILE A 131 -3.09 6.53 6.25
CA ILE A 131 -1.92 7.41 6.15
C ILE A 131 -2.32 8.86 5.96
N PRO A 132 -1.49 9.83 6.40
CA PRO A 132 -1.74 11.25 6.20
C PRO A 132 -1.90 11.63 4.72
N LYS A 133 -2.74 12.63 4.45
CA LYS A 133 -3.04 13.09 3.08
C LYS A 133 -1.81 13.54 2.29
N PHE A 134 -0.81 14.10 2.94
CA PHE A 134 0.42 14.54 2.28
C PHE A 134 1.28 13.38 1.75
N LEU A 135 1.08 12.15 2.28
CA LEU A 135 1.71 10.93 1.78
C LEU A 135 0.86 10.20 0.73
N GLN A 136 -0.44 10.54 0.60
CA GLN A 136 -1.32 9.88 -0.36
C GLN A 136 -1.11 10.42 -1.77
N GLN A 137 -1.04 9.53 -2.75
CA GLN A 137 -1.25 9.85 -4.16
C GLN A 137 -2.75 10.04 -4.43
N GLY A 138 -3.15 10.80 -5.43
CA GLY A 138 -4.56 10.88 -5.82
C GLY A 138 -5.07 9.54 -6.36
N VAL A 139 -6.33 9.22 -6.08
CA VAL A 139 -6.96 7.97 -6.50
C VAL A 139 -7.68 8.16 -7.82
N LEU A 140 -7.33 7.36 -8.84
CA LEU A 140 -8.02 7.26 -10.14
C LEU A 140 -9.08 6.15 -10.12
N ASN A 141 -8.75 5.00 -9.54
CA ASN A 141 -9.65 3.86 -9.42
C ASN A 141 -9.48 3.18 -8.06
N TRP A 142 -10.60 2.84 -7.42
CA TRP A 142 -10.62 2.24 -6.10
C TRP A 142 -11.74 1.23 -5.98
N ASN A 143 -11.42 -0.05 -6.11
CA ASN A 143 -12.40 -1.11 -5.98
C ASN A 143 -11.78 -2.38 -5.35
N LYS A 144 -12.60 -3.42 -5.14
CA LYS A 144 -12.17 -4.67 -4.49
C LYS A 144 -11.19 -5.51 -5.29
N GLY A 145 -10.93 -5.19 -6.55
CA GLY A 145 -10.05 -5.95 -7.44
C GLY A 145 -8.82 -5.19 -7.90
N ASN A 146 -8.88 -3.86 -7.92
CA ASN A 146 -7.76 -3.04 -8.36
C ASN A 146 -7.76 -1.65 -7.73
N ILE A 147 -6.58 -1.05 -7.73
CA ILE A 147 -6.31 0.34 -7.33
C ILE A 147 -5.49 0.97 -8.46
N GLU A 148 -5.82 2.21 -8.83
CA GLU A 148 -4.99 3.03 -9.71
C GLU A 148 -4.76 4.39 -9.06
N LEU A 149 -3.50 4.83 -9.05
CA LEU A 149 -3.05 6.07 -8.43
C LEU A 149 -2.60 7.09 -9.49
N GLU A 150 -2.65 8.38 -9.16
CA GLU A 150 -2.31 9.47 -10.07
C GLU A 150 -0.83 9.47 -10.53
N ASN A 151 0.07 8.85 -9.75
CA ASN A 151 1.47 8.65 -10.16
C ASN A 151 1.65 7.54 -11.23
N GLY A 152 0.55 6.99 -11.77
CA GLY A 152 0.55 5.93 -12.77
C GLY A 152 0.67 4.51 -12.19
N SER A 153 0.81 4.37 -10.87
CA SER A 153 0.94 3.05 -10.25
C SER A 153 -0.40 2.30 -10.18
N LYS A 154 -0.36 0.99 -10.45
CA LYS A 154 -1.53 0.11 -10.47
C LYS A 154 -1.29 -1.13 -9.62
N ILE A 155 -2.32 -1.53 -8.87
CA ILE A 155 -2.29 -2.73 -8.04
C ILE A 155 -3.50 -3.58 -8.40
N VAL A 156 -3.29 -4.82 -8.81
CA VAL A 156 -4.36 -5.77 -9.21
C VAL A 156 -4.33 -6.99 -8.31
N ALA A 157 -5.50 -7.43 -7.85
CA ALA A 157 -5.67 -8.64 -7.06
C ALA A 157 -6.45 -9.69 -7.85
N ALA A 158 -5.83 -10.84 -8.11
CA ALA A 158 -6.42 -11.90 -8.93
C ALA A 158 -6.09 -13.31 -8.43
N ALA A 159 -6.87 -14.30 -8.86
CA ALA A 159 -6.48 -15.70 -8.69
C ALA A 159 -5.35 -16.06 -9.67
N THR A 160 -4.46 -16.96 -9.25
CA THR A 160 -3.35 -17.45 -10.10
C THR A 160 -3.82 -18.11 -11.40
N SER A 161 -5.04 -18.65 -11.43
CA SER A 161 -5.69 -19.23 -12.61
C SER A 161 -6.38 -18.18 -13.50
N SER A 162 -6.45 -16.92 -13.08
CA SER A 162 -7.15 -15.85 -13.81
C SER A 162 -6.37 -15.41 -15.04
N SER A 163 -7.09 -15.17 -16.14
CA SER A 163 -6.53 -14.49 -17.32
C SER A 163 -6.27 -12.99 -17.08
N ALA A 164 -6.75 -12.45 -15.98
CA ALA A 164 -6.72 -11.01 -15.68
C ALA A 164 -5.31 -10.38 -15.63
N ILE A 165 -4.27 -11.21 -15.47
CA ILE A 165 -2.87 -10.76 -15.43
C ILE A 165 -2.06 -11.25 -16.63
N ARG A 166 -2.67 -12.04 -17.54
CA ARG A 166 -1.97 -12.52 -18.74
C ARG A 166 -1.72 -11.37 -19.68
N GLY A 167 -0.48 -11.23 -20.14
CA GLY A 167 -0.04 -10.14 -21.04
C GLY A 167 0.27 -8.81 -20.36
N GLY A 168 0.15 -8.70 -19.03
CA GLY A 168 0.62 -7.54 -18.28
C GLY A 168 2.12 -7.61 -17.94
N SER A 169 2.80 -6.45 -17.94
CA SER A 169 4.14 -6.32 -17.39
C SER A 169 4.03 -5.86 -15.93
N TYR A 170 4.65 -6.58 -15.01
CA TYR A 170 4.65 -6.28 -13.58
C TYR A 170 6.08 -6.10 -13.06
N ASN A 171 6.22 -5.20 -12.10
CA ASN A 171 7.50 -4.90 -11.42
C ASN A 171 7.86 -5.96 -10.36
#